data_0ab04caa13a0509ccda074b696992704
#
_entry.id   0ab04caa13a0509ccda074b696992704
#
_cell.length_a   1.000
_cell.length_b   1.000
_cell.length_c   1.000
_cell.angle_alpha   90.00
_cell.angle_beta   90.00
_cell.angle_gamma   90.00
#
_symmetry.space_group_name_H-M   'P 1'
#
loop_
_entity.id
_entity.type
_entity.pdbx_description
1 polymer ?
#
loop_
_entity_poly.entity_id
_entity_poly.type
_entity_poly.pdbx_seq_one_letter_code
_entity_poly.pdbx_strand_id
1 'polypeptide(L)'
;MCIRDRYPPAPPLTIPRAKYAAMYGPTIGDQVRLGDTNLWLTVEKDMTVYGDECKFGGGKTLREGMGQQCGVDASAVLDTVITNALIVDYTGIYKADVGIKDGMIVGIGKAGNPDVMDGVTPGMVVGVNTEAIAGEGSILTAGGLDTHIHFICPQIATEAIAAGLTTLLGGGTGPASGTCATTCTPSPNHLKMMLQTSDTLPLNFAFTGKGNTAKPEGLQDIIDAGAVGMKLHEDWGTTPAAIDNCLSVAEANDVAVTIHTDTLNESCCVEKSVEAFKGRTIHTYHSEGAGGGHAPDIIKICGEKEVLPSSTNPTRPYTKNTVDEHLDMLMVCHHLDKSIAEDVAFAESRIRAETIAAEDILHDMGAISIMSSDSQAMGRVGEVITRTWQTAAKMKSQRGILKEDGVTDNFRIKRYIAKYTINPAVAHGMSHVVGSVEVGKLADLCLWKPTFFGSKPEIVIKGGQIAWAQMGDPNASIPTPEPVIMRPMWAAHKPGTTCVAFVSKSCVDKGIAESYGLSKRVMPVQKCRGLTKLDMRHNDALPVITVDPETYQVTADGEKLECDPATSLPLTQVYQLF
;
A
#
# COMPACT_ATOMS: atom_id res chain seq x y z
N MET A 1 1.99 -46.48 -13.09
CA MET A 1 0.68 -46.99 -12.68
C MET A 1 0.39 -46.40 -11.33
N CYS A 2 -0.50 -45.43 -11.26
CA CYS A 2 -0.83 -44.68 -10.03
C CYS A 2 -1.42 -45.62 -8.97
N ILE A 3 -1.15 -45.41 -7.69
CA ILE A 3 -1.74 -46.19 -6.59
C ILE A 3 -3.27 -46.14 -6.64
N ARG A 4 -3.84 -45.01 -7.10
CA ARG A 4 -5.29 -44.83 -7.31
C ARG A 4 -5.93 -45.88 -8.22
N ASP A 5 -5.21 -46.41 -9.19
CA ASP A 5 -5.74 -47.40 -10.15
C ASP A 5 -5.93 -48.80 -9.52
N ARG A 6 -5.47 -49.01 -8.28
CA ARG A 6 -5.50 -50.30 -7.60
C ARG A 6 -6.60 -50.43 -6.56
N TYR A 7 -7.19 -49.36 -6.11
CA TYR A 7 -8.19 -49.37 -5.04
C TYR A 7 -9.45 -48.65 -5.49
N PRO A 8 -10.64 -49.16 -5.07
CA PRO A 8 -11.89 -48.45 -5.31
C PRO A 8 -11.83 -47.06 -4.63
N PRO A 9 -12.48 -46.04 -5.18
CA PRO A 9 -12.57 -44.74 -4.54
C PRO A 9 -13.15 -44.87 -3.14
N ALA A 10 -12.59 -44.12 -2.19
CA ALA A 10 -13.11 -44.06 -0.84
C ALA A 10 -14.58 -43.58 -0.84
N PRO A 11 -15.43 -44.07 0.06
CA PRO A 11 -16.80 -43.60 0.14
C PRO A 11 -16.83 -42.08 0.43
N PRO A 12 -17.82 -41.34 -0.10
CA PRO A 12 -17.95 -39.91 0.17
C PRO A 12 -18.04 -39.64 1.68
N LEU A 13 -17.26 -38.67 2.14
CA LEU A 13 -17.30 -38.18 3.53
C LEU A 13 -17.99 -36.81 3.57
N THR A 14 -19.01 -36.68 4.40
CA THR A 14 -19.66 -35.39 4.67
C THR A 14 -19.06 -34.74 5.90
N ILE A 15 -18.54 -33.51 5.74
CA ILE A 15 -17.99 -32.71 6.84
C ILE A 15 -18.88 -31.48 7.04
N PRO A 16 -19.30 -31.13 8.25
CA PRO A 16 -20.01 -29.89 8.53
C PRO A 16 -19.18 -28.68 8.09
N ARG A 17 -19.79 -27.69 7.45
CA ARG A 17 -19.12 -26.50 6.89
C ARG A 17 -18.23 -25.76 7.91
N ALA A 18 -18.73 -25.55 9.13
CA ALA A 18 -17.96 -24.93 10.21
C ALA A 18 -16.69 -25.73 10.57
N LYS A 19 -16.76 -27.06 10.51
CA LYS A 19 -15.61 -27.93 10.76
C LYS A 19 -14.59 -27.87 9.63
N TYR A 20 -15.06 -27.78 8.39
CA TYR A 20 -14.20 -27.57 7.21
C TYR A 20 -13.47 -26.23 7.32
N ALA A 21 -14.19 -25.13 7.59
CA ALA A 21 -13.60 -23.81 7.75
C ALA A 21 -12.57 -23.75 8.90
N ALA A 22 -12.79 -24.46 10.00
CA ALA A 22 -11.83 -24.56 11.10
C ALA A 22 -10.54 -25.32 10.73
N MET A 23 -10.62 -26.24 9.75
CA MET A 23 -9.45 -27.04 9.31
C MET A 23 -8.69 -26.36 8.17
N TYR A 24 -9.39 -25.77 7.22
CA TYR A 24 -8.84 -25.30 5.93
C TYR A 24 -9.16 -23.85 5.61
N GLY A 25 -9.73 -23.11 6.56
CA GLY A 25 -10.20 -21.74 6.33
C GLY A 25 -11.57 -21.66 5.65
N PRO A 26 -12.13 -20.45 5.52
CA PRO A 26 -13.43 -20.22 4.90
C PRO A 26 -13.42 -20.62 3.43
N THR A 27 -14.58 -21.08 2.92
CA THR A 27 -14.75 -21.49 1.53
C THR A 27 -15.84 -20.67 0.85
N ILE A 28 -16.07 -20.93 -0.44
CA ILE A 28 -17.02 -20.17 -1.28
C ILE A 28 -18.36 -19.92 -0.59
N GLY A 29 -18.76 -18.65 -0.53
CA GLY A 29 -19.99 -18.19 0.12
C GLY A 29 -19.90 -18.01 1.64
N ASP A 30 -18.80 -18.40 2.29
CA ASP A 30 -18.57 -18.06 3.71
C ASP A 30 -18.29 -16.56 3.85
N GLN A 31 -18.74 -16.01 4.98
CA GLN A 31 -18.53 -14.61 5.31
C GLN A 31 -17.47 -14.45 6.40
N VAL A 32 -16.59 -13.45 6.24
CA VAL A 32 -15.55 -13.12 7.20
C VAL A 32 -15.62 -11.65 7.55
N ARG A 33 -15.62 -11.36 8.84
CA ARG A 33 -15.55 -9.99 9.36
C ARG A 33 -14.11 -9.50 9.38
N LEU A 34 -13.91 -8.24 8.99
CA LEU A 34 -12.60 -7.59 9.02
C LEU A 34 -12.37 -6.88 10.36
N GLY A 35 -11.56 -7.46 11.22
CA GLY A 35 -11.29 -6.93 12.55
C GLY A 35 -12.58 -6.77 13.38
N ASP A 36 -12.64 -5.73 14.17
CA ASP A 36 -13.82 -5.28 14.91
C ASP A 36 -14.67 -4.25 14.12
N THR A 37 -14.41 -4.09 12.81
CA THR A 37 -15.19 -3.21 11.93
C THR A 37 -16.59 -3.78 11.66
N ASN A 38 -17.43 -3.02 11.01
CA ASN A 38 -18.71 -3.47 10.45
C ASN A 38 -18.58 -4.03 9.02
N LEU A 39 -17.36 -4.17 8.49
CA LEU A 39 -17.11 -4.68 7.14
C LEU A 39 -17.10 -6.21 7.13
N TRP A 40 -17.82 -6.77 6.17
CA TRP A 40 -17.89 -8.21 5.94
C TRP A 40 -17.56 -8.52 4.49
N LEU A 41 -16.70 -9.50 4.26
CA LEU A 41 -16.46 -10.07 2.94
C LEU A 41 -17.19 -11.40 2.78
N THR A 42 -17.45 -11.77 1.53
CA THR A 42 -17.85 -13.11 1.13
C THR A 42 -16.76 -13.72 0.25
N VAL A 43 -16.41 -14.97 0.50
CA VAL A 43 -15.46 -15.71 -0.35
C VAL A 43 -16.10 -15.96 -1.72
N GLU A 44 -15.56 -15.35 -2.78
CA GLU A 44 -16.09 -15.38 -4.14
C GLU A 44 -15.77 -16.70 -4.86
N LYS A 45 -14.59 -17.28 -4.57
CA LYS A 45 -14.05 -18.47 -5.23
C LYS A 45 -13.18 -19.26 -4.27
N ASP A 46 -13.13 -20.58 -4.44
CA ASP A 46 -12.19 -21.48 -3.79
C ASP A 46 -11.45 -22.26 -4.89
N MET A 47 -10.12 -22.17 -4.89
CA MET A 47 -9.28 -22.82 -5.90
C MET A 47 -8.74 -24.18 -5.44
N THR A 48 -9.09 -24.63 -4.26
CA THR A 48 -8.71 -25.95 -3.74
C THR A 48 -9.63 -27.05 -4.26
N VAL A 49 -9.26 -28.30 -4.02
CA VAL A 49 -10.10 -29.50 -4.28
C VAL A 49 -10.47 -30.09 -2.93
N TYR A 50 -11.78 -30.13 -2.64
CA TYR A 50 -12.26 -30.61 -1.35
C TYR A 50 -11.88 -32.07 -1.08
N GLY A 51 -11.25 -32.30 0.06
CA GLY A 51 -10.75 -33.61 0.47
C GLY A 51 -9.32 -33.90 0.02
N ASP A 52 -8.71 -32.96 -0.73
CA ASP A 52 -7.37 -33.11 -1.28
C ASP A 52 -6.53 -31.83 -1.04
N GLU A 53 -6.85 -31.12 0.03
CA GLU A 53 -6.21 -29.87 0.41
C GLU A 53 -4.74 -30.09 0.80
N CYS A 54 -3.88 -29.17 0.38
CA CYS A 54 -2.49 -29.09 0.80
C CYS A 54 -2.43 -28.47 2.21
N LYS A 55 -1.91 -29.19 3.21
CA LYS A 55 -1.79 -28.70 4.59
C LYS A 55 -0.61 -29.33 5.30
N PHE A 56 0.15 -28.51 6.05
CA PHE A 56 1.26 -28.95 6.89
C PHE A 56 0.79 -29.23 8.33
N GLY A 57 1.38 -30.23 8.97
CA GLY A 57 1.18 -30.60 10.38
C GLY A 57 1.22 -32.10 10.63
N GLY A 58 1.28 -32.50 11.90
CA GLY A 58 1.22 -33.89 12.31
C GLY A 58 -0.06 -34.55 11.81
N GLY A 59 0.06 -35.63 11.03
CA GLY A 59 -1.08 -36.34 10.44
C GLY A 59 -1.76 -35.59 9.27
N LYS A 60 -1.17 -34.51 8.75
CA LYS A 60 -1.69 -33.74 7.61
C LYS A 60 -1.06 -34.21 6.29
N THR A 61 -1.45 -33.60 5.17
CA THR A 61 -1.16 -34.07 3.83
C THR A 61 0.27 -33.80 3.34
N LEU A 62 0.91 -32.73 3.80
CA LEU A 62 2.29 -32.40 3.38
C LEU A 62 3.32 -33.33 4.05
N ARG A 63 3.41 -34.53 3.54
CA ARG A 63 4.37 -35.57 3.93
C ARG A 63 4.88 -36.30 2.70
N GLU A 64 6.05 -36.92 2.83
CA GLU A 64 6.69 -37.70 1.79
C GLU A 64 5.75 -38.73 1.15
N GLY A 65 5.68 -38.73 -0.18
CA GLY A 65 4.82 -39.63 -0.95
C GLY A 65 3.31 -39.35 -0.85
N MET A 66 2.93 -38.27 -0.15
CA MET A 66 1.57 -37.76 -0.09
C MET A 66 1.51 -36.40 -0.80
N GLY A 67 1.27 -35.30 -0.08
CA GLY A 67 1.29 -33.96 -0.63
C GLY A 67 2.67 -33.43 -1.00
N GLN A 68 3.73 -34.04 -0.48
CA GLN A 68 5.12 -33.82 -0.91
C GLN A 68 5.52 -34.87 -1.95
N GLN A 69 5.89 -34.44 -3.14
CA GLN A 69 6.35 -35.31 -4.22
C GLN A 69 7.78 -35.79 -3.97
N CYS A 70 8.03 -37.07 -4.14
CA CYS A 70 9.36 -37.68 -4.08
C CYS A 70 10.03 -37.69 -5.47
N GLY A 71 11.36 -37.80 -5.48
CA GLY A 71 12.13 -37.97 -6.71
C GLY A 71 12.20 -36.72 -7.60
N VAL A 72 11.97 -35.55 -7.05
CA VAL A 72 12.05 -34.23 -7.71
C VAL A 72 13.13 -33.39 -7.05
N ASP A 73 13.83 -32.59 -7.82
CA ASP A 73 14.86 -31.68 -7.33
C ASP A 73 14.33 -30.25 -7.11
N ALA A 74 15.19 -29.39 -6.56
CA ALA A 74 14.81 -28.01 -6.22
C ALA A 74 14.35 -27.19 -7.43
N SER A 75 14.78 -27.51 -8.65
CA SER A 75 14.37 -26.75 -9.84
C SER A 75 12.89 -26.98 -10.22
N ALA A 76 12.37 -28.15 -9.90
CA ALA A 76 11.03 -28.60 -10.27
C ALA A 76 9.94 -28.25 -9.22
N VAL A 77 10.34 -27.76 -8.04
CA VAL A 77 9.43 -27.51 -6.93
C VAL A 77 9.46 -26.06 -6.46
N LEU A 78 8.44 -25.67 -5.68
CA LEU A 78 8.38 -24.37 -5.02
C LEU A 78 9.46 -24.24 -3.94
N ASP A 79 9.96 -23.01 -3.71
CA ASP A 79 10.76 -22.71 -2.53
C ASP A 79 9.88 -22.56 -1.30
N THR A 80 8.71 -21.93 -1.46
CA THR A 80 7.73 -21.71 -0.39
C THR A 80 6.31 -21.89 -0.92
N VAL A 81 5.45 -22.49 -0.13
CA VAL A 81 4.00 -22.51 -0.35
C VAL A 81 3.27 -21.90 0.83
N ILE A 82 2.34 -20.98 0.56
CA ILE A 82 1.37 -20.51 1.56
C ILE A 82 0.08 -21.26 1.28
N THR A 83 -0.36 -22.08 2.24
CA THR A 83 -1.48 -23.00 2.04
C THR A 83 -2.82 -22.40 2.42
N ASN A 84 -3.88 -22.64 1.61
CA ASN A 84 -5.28 -22.31 1.91
C ASN A 84 -5.52 -20.86 2.41
N ALA A 85 -4.81 -19.89 1.89
CA ALA A 85 -4.95 -18.49 2.30
C ALA A 85 -6.23 -17.87 1.73
N LEU A 86 -6.92 -17.05 2.52
CA LEU A 86 -7.98 -16.17 2.03
C LEU A 86 -7.35 -14.91 1.44
N ILE A 87 -7.20 -14.87 0.13
CA ILE A 87 -6.62 -13.74 -0.58
C ILE A 87 -7.65 -12.63 -0.67
N VAL A 88 -7.26 -11.43 -0.22
CA VAL A 88 -8.01 -10.18 -0.40
C VAL A 88 -7.16 -9.23 -1.21
N ASP A 89 -7.56 -9.05 -2.47
CA ASP A 89 -6.84 -8.23 -3.43
C ASP A 89 -7.83 -7.43 -4.30
N TYR A 90 -7.35 -6.42 -5.02
CA TYR A 90 -8.22 -5.68 -5.94
C TYR A 90 -8.83 -6.58 -7.03
N THR A 91 -8.17 -7.68 -7.35
CA THR A 91 -8.60 -8.67 -8.35
C THR A 91 -9.75 -9.55 -7.88
N GLY A 92 -9.93 -9.72 -6.57
CA GLY A 92 -10.97 -10.56 -6.00
C GLY A 92 -10.72 -10.96 -4.55
N ILE A 93 -11.69 -11.71 -4.00
CA ILE A 93 -11.66 -12.27 -2.65
C ILE A 93 -11.86 -13.77 -2.76
N TYR A 94 -10.79 -14.54 -2.61
CA TYR A 94 -10.83 -15.98 -2.90
C TYR A 94 -9.83 -16.77 -2.09
N LYS A 95 -10.09 -18.06 -1.86
CA LYS A 95 -9.16 -18.99 -1.22
C LYS A 95 -8.29 -19.68 -2.25
N ALA A 96 -6.97 -19.72 -2.01
CA ALA A 96 -6.00 -20.43 -2.82
C ALA A 96 -4.72 -20.71 -2.02
N ASP A 97 -3.91 -21.65 -2.53
CA ASP A 97 -2.51 -21.72 -2.20
C ASP A 97 -1.71 -20.72 -3.05
N VAL A 98 -0.63 -20.17 -2.50
CA VAL A 98 0.29 -19.28 -3.22
C VAL A 98 1.66 -19.94 -3.27
N GLY A 99 2.16 -20.18 -4.48
CA GLY A 99 3.46 -20.77 -4.74
C GLY A 99 4.50 -19.69 -5.02
N ILE A 100 5.64 -19.78 -4.34
CA ILE A 100 6.75 -18.83 -4.43
C ILE A 100 8.02 -19.56 -4.86
N LYS A 101 8.74 -18.97 -5.83
CA LYS A 101 10.03 -19.41 -6.34
C LYS A 101 10.93 -18.22 -6.61
N ASP A 102 12.19 -18.27 -6.16
CA ASP A 102 13.18 -17.20 -6.34
C ASP A 102 12.67 -15.81 -5.89
N GLY A 103 11.84 -15.80 -4.85
CA GLY A 103 11.24 -14.60 -4.29
C GLY A 103 10.03 -14.04 -5.05
N MET A 104 9.60 -14.71 -6.12
CA MET A 104 8.50 -14.29 -6.98
C MET A 104 7.28 -15.20 -6.77
N ILE A 105 6.08 -14.66 -6.89
CA ILE A 105 4.85 -15.45 -6.98
C ILE A 105 4.85 -16.15 -8.34
N VAL A 106 4.92 -17.48 -8.35
CA VAL A 106 4.93 -18.28 -9.59
C VAL A 106 3.62 -19.00 -9.84
N GLY A 107 2.75 -19.10 -8.83
CA GLY A 107 1.46 -19.74 -8.97
C GLY A 107 0.46 -19.33 -7.90
N ILE A 108 -0.80 -19.28 -8.27
CA ILE A 108 -1.95 -19.08 -7.37
C ILE A 108 -2.99 -20.12 -7.77
N GLY A 109 -3.32 -21.02 -6.84
CA GLY A 109 -4.23 -22.12 -7.15
C GLY A 109 -4.19 -23.19 -6.09
N LYS A 110 -3.98 -24.44 -6.48
CA LYS A 110 -3.77 -25.57 -5.58
C LYS A 110 -2.35 -26.09 -5.70
N ALA A 111 -1.61 -26.13 -4.62
CA ALA A 111 -0.29 -26.75 -4.54
C ALA A 111 -0.38 -28.23 -4.15
N GLY A 112 0.73 -28.95 -4.27
CA GLY A 112 0.84 -30.32 -3.77
C GLY A 112 1.64 -31.24 -4.68
N ASN A 113 1.34 -32.53 -4.59
CA ASN A 113 1.95 -33.60 -5.34
C ASN A 113 1.03 -34.09 -6.47
N PRO A 114 1.33 -33.79 -7.74
CA PRO A 114 0.48 -34.16 -8.86
C PRO A 114 0.37 -35.68 -9.08
N ASP A 115 1.26 -36.50 -8.49
CA ASP A 115 1.21 -37.96 -8.62
C ASP A 115 0.04 -38.58 -7.85
N VAL A 116 -0.42 -37.91 -6.77
CA VAL A 116 -1.45 -38.45 -5.85
C VAL A 116 -2.57 -37.49 -5.51
N MET A 117 -2.42 -36.20 -5.82
CA MET A 117 -3.43 -35.16 -5.56
C MET A 117 -4.05 -34.66 -6.87
N ASP A 118 -5.37 -34.45 -6.86
CA ASP A 118 -6.09 -33.91 -8.01
C ASP A 118 -5.97 -32.39 -8.07
N GLY A 119 -5.97 -31.85 -9.28
CA GLY A 119 -6.09 -30.42 -9.55
C GLY A 119 -4.90 -29.58 -9.11
N VAL A 120 -3.71 -30.17 -8.91
CA VAL A 120 -2.49 -29.40 -8.65
C VAL A 120 -2.22 -28.46 -9.82
N THR A 121 -2.12 -27.19 -9.53
CA THR A 121 -1.86 -26.14 -10.51
C THR A 121 -0.46 -26.34 -11.13
N PRO A 122 -0.30 -26.28 -12.45
CA PRO A 122 1.01 -26.42 -13.08
C PRO A 122 2.04 -25.46 -12.46
N GLY A 123 3.22 -26.00 -12.11
CA GLY A 123 4.28 -25.24 -11.45
C GLY A 123 4.15 -25.10 -9.93
N MET A 124 3.07 -25.63 -9.32
CA MET A 124 2.88 -25.55 -7.87
C MET A 124 3.16 -26.87 -7.14
N VAL A 125 4.23 -27.54 -7.56
CA VAL A 125 4.66 -28.82 -6.96
C VAL A 125 5.36 -28.55 -5.62
N VAL A 126 4.96 -29.29 -4.60
CA VAL A 126 5.61 -29.31 -3.28
C VAL A 126 6.59 -30.49 -3.21
N GLY A 127 7.84 -30.23 -2.88
CA GLY A 127 8.89 -31.22 -2.71
C GLY A 127 9.62 -31.07 -1.37
N VAL A 128 10.69 -31.86 -1.19
CA VAL A 128 11.52 -31.80 0.02
C VAL A 128 12.19 -30.42 0.22
N ASN A 129 12.35 -29.65 -0.85
CA ASN A 129 12.96 -28.32 -0.84
C ASN A 129 11.94 -27.18 -0.60
N THR A 130 10.67 -27.50 -0.36
CA THR A 130 9.59 -26.51 -0.20
C THR A 130 9.31 -26.23 1.27
N GLU A 131 9.40 -24.97 1.69
CA GLU A 131 8.90 -24.50 2.99
C GLU A 131 7.38 -24.30 2.94
N ALA A 132 6.69 -24.56 4.04
CA ALA A 132 5.25 -24.41 4.13
C ALA A 132 4.85 -23.35 5.17
N ILE A 133 4.11 -22.35 4.74
CA ILE A 133 3.51 -21.33 5.61
C ILE A 133 2.00 -21.60 5.68
N ALA A 134 1.47 -21.77 6.88
CA ALA A 134 0.04 -22.01 7.08
C ALA A 134 -0.76 -20.71 6.82
N GLY A 135 -1.60 -20.73 5.79
CA GLY A 135 -2.53 -19.65 5.48
C GLY A 135 -3.96 -19.90 5.94
N GLU A 136 -4.24 -21.11 6.45
CA GLU A 136 -5.58 -21.52 6.88
C GLU A 136 -6.15 -20.59 7.95
N GLY A 137 -7.32 -20.01 7.68
CA GLY A 137 -7.97 -19.08 8.59
C GLY A 137 -7.31 -17.71 8.67
N SER A 138 -6.31 -17.43 7.83
CA SER A 138 -5.66 -16.13 7.71
C SER A 138 -6.06 -15.42 6.41
N ILE A 139 -6.10 -14.09 6.45
CA ILE A 139 -6.24 -13.25 5.27
C ILE A 139 -4.84 -12.95 4.72
N LEU A 140 -4.66 -13.12 3.42
CA LEU A 140 -3.44 -12.77 2.70
C LEU A 140 -3.67 -11.55 1.82
N THR A 141 -2.82 -10.54 1.96
CA THR A 141 -2.83 -9.34 1.11
C THR A 141 -1.45 -9.09 0.51
N ALA A 142 -1.38 -8.29 -0.54
CA ALA A 142 -0.12 -7.66 -0.91
C ALA A 142 0.36 -6.75 0.24
N GLY A 143 1.66 -6.60 0.37
CA GLY A 143 2.25 -5.60 1.25
C GLY A 143 1.92 -4.19 0.78
N GLY A 144 1.68 -3.28 1.73
CA GLY A 144 1.30 -1.90 1.42
C GLY A 144 2.47 -1.07 0.86
N LEU A 145 2.10 -0.03 0.11
CA LEU A 145 3.01 1.00 -0.39
C LEU A 145 2.61 2.35 0.20
N ASP A 146 3.58 3.08 0.75
CA ASP A 146 3.41 4.47 1.12
C ASP A 146 4.24 5.36 0.18
N THR A 147 3.56 6.26 -0.51
CA THR A 147 4.15 7.10 -1.55
C THR A 147 4.33 8.56 -1.14
N HIS A 148 4.21 8.85 0.15
CA HIS A 148 4.45 10.18 0.68
C HIS A 148 5.26 10.11 1.99
N ILE A 149 6.57 9.91 1.86
CA ILE A 149 7.49 9.76 2.99
C ILE A 149 8.49 10.92 3.02
N HIS A 150 8.58 11.58 4.17
CA HIS A 150 9.69 12.46 4.53
C HIS A 150 10.78 11.63 5.20
N PHE A 151 11.87 11.34 4.49
CA PHE A 151 12.96 10.52 5.01
C PHE A 151 13.83 11.32 5.98
N ILE A 152 13.37 11.49 7.23
CA ILE A 152 14.06 12.21 8.28
C ILE A 152 14.90 11.26 9.14
N CYS A 153 14.33 10.17 9.65
CA CYS A 153 15.08 9.18 10.41
C CYS A 153 14.82 7.75 9.90
N PRO A 154 15.86 6.87 9.90
CA PRO A 154 15.74 5.52 9.33
C PRO A 154 14.84 4.59 10.14
N GLN A 155 14.52 4.90 11.39
CA GLN A 155 13.62 4.13 12.25
C GLN A 155 12.21 4.01 11.67
N ILE A 156 11.82 4.90 10.78
CA ILE A 156 10.55 4.82 10.02
C ILE A 156 10.40 3.48 9.30
N ALA A 157 11.49 2.84 8.88
CA ALA A 157 11.44 1.54 8.22
C ALA A 157 10.91 0.43 9.14
N THR A 158 11.26 0.47 10.42
CA THR A 158 10.77 -0.48 11.42
C THR A 158 9.27 -0.33 11.66
N GLU A 159 8.80 0.91 11.80
CA GLU A 159 7.37 1.20 11.97
C GLU A 159 6.56 0.80 10.73
N ALA A 160 7.08 1.08 9.55
CA ALA A 160 6.45 0.73 8.28
C ALA A 160 6.25 -0.78 8.13
N ILE A 161 7.32 -1.57 8.26
CA ILE A 161 7.24 -3.02 8.06
C ILE A 161 6.39 -3.69 9.15
N ALA A 162 6.48 -3.22 10.39
CA ALA A 162 5.66 -3.73 11.50
C ALA A 162 4.15 -3.48 11.28
N ALA A 163 3.80 -2.47 10.49
CA ALA A 163 2.41 -2.15 10.14
C ALA A 163 1.93 -2.82 8.83
N GLY A 164 2.80 -3.56 8.11
CA GLY A 164 2.45 -4.24 6.88
C GLY A 164 2.78 -3.47 5.59
N LEU A 165 3.52 -2.37 5.68
CA LEU A 165 4.06 -1.70 4.50
C LEU A 165 5.35 -2.39 4.06
N THR A 166 5.52 -2.58 2.78
CA THR A 166 6.68 -3.28 2.19
C THR A 166 7.49 -2.41 1.23
N THR A 167 6.94 -1.25 0.85
CA THR A 167 7.57 -0.32 -0.08
C THR A 167 7.34 1.12 0.37
N LEU A 168 8.41 1.91 0.44
CA LEU A 168 8.38 3.32 0.78
C LEU A 168 8.91 4.17 -0.38
N LEU A 169 8.15 5.20 -0.73
CA LEU A 169 8.53 6.21 -1.71
C LEU A 169 8.39 7.61 -1.12
N GLY A 170 9.38 8.42 -1.31
CA GLY A 170 9.40 9.81 -0.86
C GLY A 170 10.74 10.48 -1.13
N GLY A 171 11.05 11.51 -0.37
CA GLY A 171 12.33 12.22 -0.52
C GLY A 171 12.82 12.77 0.80
N GLY A 172 14.04 13.28 0.80
CA GLY A 172 14.70 13.84 1.95
C GLY A 172 16.05 13.22 2.22
N THR A 173 16.79 13.81 3.15
CA THR A 173 18.17 13.41 3.50
C THR A 173 18.42 13.52 5.01
N GLY A 174 17.38 13.38 5.81
CA GLY A 174 17.43 13.64 7.26
C GLY A 174 16.73 14.96 7.63
N PRO A 175 17.07 15.53 8.79
CA PRO A 175 16.42 16.73 9.33
C PRO A 175 16.94 18.06 8.72
N ALA A 176 17.53 18.02 7.54
CA ALA A 176 17.92 19.23 6.82
C ALA A 176 16.68 20.04 6.43
N SER A 177 16.63 21.32 6.79
CA SER A 177 15.44 22.18 6.73
C SER A 177 14.72 22.13 5.39
N GLY A 178 15.45 22.18 4.27
CA GLY A 178 14.85 22.17 2.93
C GLY A 178 14.24 20.82 2.54
N THR A 179 14.85 19.71 2.93
CA THR A 179 14.42 18.38 2.51
C THR A 179 13.48 17.71 3.50
N CYS A 180 13.58 18.00 4.80
CA CYS A 180 12.66 17.44 5.79
C CYS A 180 11.23 17.98 5.62
N ALA A 181 11.09 19.23 5.17
CA ALA A 181 9.78 19.84 4.92
C ALA A 181 9.16 19.45 3.58
N THR A 182 9.93 18.98 2.59
CA THR A 182 9.47 18.99 1.19
C THR A 182 9.48 17.67 0.45
N THR A 183 10.03 16.60 1.01
CA THR A 183 10.23 15.29 0.31
C THR A 183 11.01 15.42 -1.03
N CYS A 184 11.91 16.39 -1.12
CA CYS A 184 12.73 16.66 -2.31
C CYS A 184 14.18 16.25 -2.07
N THR A 185 14.66 15.17 -2.70
CA THR A 185 16.10 14.83 -2.64
C THR A 185 16.85 15.67 -3.68
N PRO A 186 17.78 16.57 -3.27
CA PRO A 186 18.12 17.71 -4.14
C PRO A 186 19.24 17.45 -5.15
N SER A 187 20.04 16.40 -5.02
CA SER A 187 21.19 16.21 -5.92
C SER A 187 21.54 14.75 -6.17
N PRO A 188 22.31 14.47 -7.23
CA PRO A 188 22.85 13.13 -7.51
C PRO A 188 23.59 12.50 -6.33
N ASN A 189 24.40 13.30 -5.62
CA ASN A 189 25.14 12.80 -4.46
C ASN A 189 24.21 12.37 -3.31
N HIS A 190 23.16 13.14 -3.04
CA HIS A 190 22.18 12.80 -2.02
C HIS A 190 21.36 11.56 -2.41
N LEU A 191 20.94 11.42 -3.67
CA LEU A 191 20.25 10.22 -4.16
C LEU A 191 21.11 8.97 -4.01
N LYS A 192 22.38 9.03 -4.44
CA LYS A 192 23.33 7.94 -4.23
C LYS A 192 23.43 7.55 -2.77
N MET A 193 23.64 8.53 -1.87
CA MET A 193 23.73 8.30 -0.43
C MET A 193 22.46 7.64 0.11
N MET A 194 21.28 8.13 -0.27
CA MET A 194 20.01 7.59 0.24
C MET A 194 19.76 6.17 -0.27
N LEU A 195 20.07 5.86 -1.53
CA LEU A 195 20.01 4.51 -2.07
C LEU A 195 20.96 3.56 -1.32
N GLN A 196 22.21 3.97 -1.08
CA GLN A 196 23.17 3.18 -0.35
C GLN A 196 22.78 2.98 1.13
N THR A 197 22.25 4.01 1.79
CA THR A 197 21.80 3.91 3.19
C THR A 197 20.60 2.97 3.32
N SER A 198 19.64 3.06 2.42
CA SER A 198 18.45 2.21 2.42
C SER A 198 18.75 0.75 2.05
N ASP A 199 19.92 0.45 1.53
CA ASP A 199 20.31 -0.90 1.10
C ASP A 199 20.32 -1.94 2.25
N THR A 200 20.51 -1.48 3.48
CA THR A 200 20.50 -2.30 4.70
C THR A 200 19.13 -2.43 5.38
N LEU A 201 18.12 -1.71 4.91
CA LEU A 201 16.79 -1.69 5.52
C LEU A 201 15.85 -2.70 4.84
N PRO A 202 14.98 -3.43 5.59
CA PRO A 202 14.22 -4.58 5.09
C PRO A 202 12.95 -4.19 4.31
N LEU A 203 13.02 -3.17 3.47
CA LEU A 203 11.91 -2.67 2.64
C LEU A 203 12.41 -2.37 1.23
N ASN A 204 11.48 -2.25 0.29
CA ASN A 204 11.77 -1.62 -0.99
C ASN A 204 11.77 -0.11 -0.82
N PHE A 205 12.68 0.57 -1.50
CA PHE A 205 12.81 2.02 -1.44
C PHE A 205 12.81 2.66 -2.82
N ALA A 206 12.25 3.86 -2.87
CA ALA A 206 12.25 4.72 -4.04
C ALA A 206 12.36 6.19 -3.60
N PHE A 207 13.14 6.98 -4.33
CA PHE A 207 13.41 8.37 -3.95
C PHE A 207 12.97 9.33 -5.03
N THR A 208 12.28 10.42 -4.61
CA THR A 208 11.91 11.55 -5.46
C THR A 208 12.96 12.65 -5.42
N GLY A 209 13.26 13.20 -6.57
CA GLY A 209 14.15 14.35 -6.70
C GLY A 209 13.42 15.68 -6.57
N LYS A 210 14.16 16.77 -6.39
CA LYS A 210 13.62 18.14 -6.37
C LYS A 210 13.24 18.59 -7.79
N GLY A 211 11.94 18.90 -8.00
CA GLY A 211 11.40 19.27 -9.31
C GLY A 211 11.31 20.78 -9.56
N ASN A 212 11.51 21.61 -8.56
CA ASN A 212 11.24 23.05 -8.59
C ASN A 212 12.30 23.85 -9.35
N THR A 213 12.20 23.89 -10.66
CA THR A 213 12.96 24.79 -11.55
C THR A 213 12.21 25.00 -12.86
N ALA A 214 12.34 26.18 -13.45
CA ALA A 214 11.75 26.52 -14.75
C ALA A 214 12.67 26.16 -15.95
N LYS A 215 13.76 25.42 -15.72
CA LYS A 215 14.73 24.98 -16.74
C LYS A 215 15.13 23.52 -16.51
N PRO A 216 15.36 22.73 -17.58
CA PRO A 216 15.49 21.28 -17.49
C PRO A 216 16.84 20.76 -16.95
N GLU A 217 17.92 21.56 -17.03
CA GLU A 217 19.29 21.06 -16.89
C GLU A 217 19.53 20.29 -15.58
N GLY A 218 19.18 20.87 -14.43
CA GLY A 218 19.39 20.22 -13.13
C GLY A 218 18.46 19.03 -12.86
N LEU A 219 17.31 18.95 -13.54
CA LEU A 219 16.36 17.84 -13.35
C LEU A 219 16.87 16.55 -13.99
N GLN A 220 17.50 16.65 -15.15
CA GLN A 220 18.06 15.47 -15.83
C GLN A 220 19.14 14.80 -15.00
N ASP A 221 20.04 15.56 -14.38
CA ASP A 221 21.09 15.04 -13.51
C ASP A 221 20.53 14.22 -12.33
N ILE A 222 19.43 14.71 -11.73
CA ILE A 222 18.75 14.05 -10.61
C ILE A 222 18.09 12.75 -11.07
N ILE A 223 17.43 12.76 -12.24
CA ILE A 223 16.82 11.56 -12.82
C ILE A 223 17.89 10.52 -13.16
N ASP A 224 18.97 10.92 -13.80
CA ASP A 224 20.09 10.05 -14.15
C ASP A 224 20.72 9.38 -12.92
N ALA A 225 20.72 10.07 -11.78
CA ALA A 225 21.20 9.53 -10.52
C ALA A 225 20.25 8.54 -9.83
N GLY A 226 19.05 8.33 -10.37
CA GLY A 226 18.13 7.28 -9.92
C GLY A 226 16.82 7.77 -9.29
N ALA A 227 16.51 9.07 -9.34
CA ALA A 227 15.19 9.53 -8.90
C ALA A 227 14.09 8.85 -9.72
N VAL A 228 13.14 8.18 -9.03
CA VAL A 228 11.99 7.51 -9.67
C VAL A 228 10.88 8.48 -10.07
N GLY A 229 10.97 9.69 -9.60
CA GLY A 229 10.03 10.78 -9.85
C GLY A 229 10.59 12.10 -9.37
N MET A 230 9.86 13.16 -9.67
CA MET A 230 10.18 14.52 -9.26
C MET A 230 9.11 15.03 -8.30
N LYS A 231 9.52 15.68 -7.22
CA LYS A 231 8.64 16.35 -6.27
C LYS A 231 8.66 17.85 -6.49
N LEU A 232 7.48 18.42 -6.65
CA LEU A 232 7.22 19.85 -6.60
C LEU A 232 6.66 20.22 -5.22
N HIS A 233 7.19 21.24 -4.58
CA HIS A 233 6.71 21.73 -3.28
C HIS A 233 6.72 23.26 -3.23
N GLU A 234 5.68 23.85 -2.62
CA GLU A 234 5.50 25.31 -2.55
C GLU A 234 6.69 26.05 -1.95
N ASP A 235 7.33 25.50 -0.90
CA ASP A 235 8.50 26.10 -0.25
C ASP A 235 9.68 26.35 -1.22
N TRP A 236 9.71 25.61 -2.32
CA TRP A 236 10.68 25.78 -3.41
C TRP A 236 10.11 26.53 -4.61
N GLY A 237 8.84 26.96 -4.55
CA GLY A 237 8.14 27.66 -5.63
C GLY A 237 7.49 26.73 -6.65
N THR A 238 6.19 26.43 -6.47
CA THR A 238 5.37 25.66 -7.43
C THR A 238 4.70 26.58 -8.44
N THR A 239 5.49 27.41 -9.13
CA THR A 239 4.99 28.29 -10.17
C THR A 239 4.52 27.49 -11.39
N PRO A 240 3.58 28.02 -12.21
CA PRO A 240 3.17 27.36 -13.45
C PRO A 240 4.34 26.99 -14.37
N ALA A 241 5.38 27.82 -14.42
CA ALA A 241 6.59 27.56 -15.22
C ALA A 241 7.40 26.37 -14.66
N ALA A 242 7.54 26.25 -13.33
CA ALA A 242 8.22 25.13 -12.70
C ALA A 242 7.43 23.82 -12.89
N ILE A 243 6.09 23.86 -12.75
CA ILE A 243 5.20 22.73 -12.99
C ILE A 243 5.34 22.23 -14.44
N ASP A 244 5.21 23.14 -15.41
CA ASP A 244 5.28 22.79 -16.83
C ASP A 244 6.64 22.20 -17.22
N ASN A 245 7.74 22.80 -16.75
CA ASN A 245 9.09 22.29 -17.00
C ASN A 245 9.30 20.90 -16.37
N CYS A 246 8.92 20.74 -15.11
CA CYS A 246 9.07 19.46 -14.41
C CYS A 246 8.31 18.33 -15.12
N LEU A 247 7.05 18.57 -15.50
CA LEU A 247 6.26 17.62 -16.26
C LEU A 247 6.86 17.31 -17.63
N SER A 248 7.42 18.30 -18.33
CA SER A 248 8.05 18.10 -19.65
C SER A 248 9.28 17.20 -19.55
N VAL A 249 10.12 17.40 -18.52
CA VAL A 249 11.28 16.52 -18.27
C VAL A 249 10.84 15.12 -17.85
N ALA A 250 9.80 15.01 -17.04
CA ALA A 250 9.25 13.72 -16.61
C ALA A 250 8.68 12.93 -17.79
N GLU A 251 7.96 13.57 -18.73
CA GLU A 251 7.47 12.93 -19.96
C GLU A 251 8.62 12.34 -20.79
N ALA A 252 9.74 13.06 -20.90
CA ALA A 252 10.90 12.60 -21.68
C ALA A 252 11.63 11.40 -21.04
N ASN A 253 11.46 11.18 -19.73
CA ASN A 253 12.20 10.16 -18.96
C ASN A 253 11.32 9.04 -18.37
N ASP A 254 10.02 9.05 -18.62
CA ASP A 254 9.04 8.09 -18.05
C ASP A 254 9.14 7.98 -16.52
N VAL A 255 9.16 9.11 -15.82
CA VAL A 255 9.17 9.17 -14.36
C VAL A 255 7.92 9.90 -13.83
N ALA A 256 7.51 9.60 -12.61
CA ALA A 256 6.35 10.23 -11.99
C ALA A 256 6.62 11.69 -11.57
N VAL A 257 5.57 12.49 -11.44
CA VAL A 257 5.63 13.81 -10.78
C VAL A 257 4.63 13.83 -9.64
N THR A 258 5.09 14.27 -8.48
CA THR A 258 4.25 14.49 -7.29
C THR A 258 4.27 15.97 -6.92
N ILE A 259 3.17 16.47 -6.38
CA ILE A 259 3.06 17.91 -6.08
C ILE A 259 2.36 18.19 -4.75
N HIS A 260 2.95 19.09 -3.98
CA HIS A 260 2.33 19.92 -2.96
C HIS A 260 2.13 21.30 -3.58
N THR A 261 0.89 21.69 -3.86
CA THR A 261 0.59 22.95 -4.56
C THR A 261 0.70 24.16 -3.65
N ASP A 262 0.63 25.35 -4.21
CA ASP A 262 0.81 26.62 -3.53
C ASP A 262 -0.37 26.95 -2.59
N THR A 263 -0.20 26.70 -1.30
CA THR A 263 -1.25 26.90 -0.28
C THR A 263 -1.71 28.35 -0.17
N LEU A 264 -0.76 29.29 -0.25
CA LEU A 264 -1.04 30.73 -0.10
C LEU A 264 -1.55 31.39 -1.39
N ASN A 265 -1.61 30.66 -2.50
CA ASN A 265 -1.95 31.20 -3.82
C ASN A 265 -1.04 32.38 -4.25
N GLU A 266 0.23 32.34 -3.83
CA GLU A 266 1.19 33.41 -4.16
C GLU A 266 1.56 33.44 -5.63
N SER A 267 1.69 32.25 -6.25
CA SER A 267 2.04 32.11 -7.67
C SER A 267 0.81 32.08 -8.57
N CYS A 268 -0.26 31.43 -8.13
CA CYS A 268 -1.50 31.27 -8.89
C CYS A 268 -2.59 30.61 -8.05
N CYS A 269 -3.82 30.50 -8.59
CA CYS A 269 -4.93 29.70 -8.04
C CYS A 269 -4.90 28.26 -8.58
N VAL A 270 -5.77 27.39 -8.05
CA VAL A 270 -5.85 25.96 -8.42
C VAL A 270 -6.06 25.77 -9.93
N GLU A 271 -6.90 26.58 -10.57
CA GLU A 271 -7.17 26.50 -12.00
C GLU A 271 -5.90 26.75 -12.85
N LYS A 272 -5.05 27.67 -12.41
CA LYS A 272 -3.78 27.95 -13.12
C LYS A 272 -2.75 26.86 -12.94
N SER A 273 -2.74 26.18 -11.80
CA SER A 273 -1.94 24.97 -11.61
C SER A 273 -2.43 23.85 -12.52
N VAL A 274 -3.74 23.62 -12.60
CA VAL A 274 -4.35 22.63 -13.51
C VAL A 274 -4.06 22.96 -14.98
N GLU A 275 -4.17 24.24 -15.39
CA GLU A 275 -3.76 24.67 -16.73
C GLU A 275 -2.28 24.35 -17.02
N ALA A 276 -1.39 24.48 -16.02
CA ALA A 276 0.03 24.15 -16.17
C ALA A 276 0.31 22.65 -16.29
N PHE A 277 -0.61 21.79 -15.79
CA PHE A 277 -0.51 20.34 -16.01
C PHE A 277 -0.65 19.96 -17.48
N LYS A 278 -1.40 20.73 -18.26
CA LYS A 278 -1.59 20.54 -19.71
C LYS A 278 -2.04 19.12 -20.09
N GLY A 279 -2.93 18.52 -19.29
CA GLY A 279 -3.43 17.16 -19.52
C GLY A 279 -2.38 16.06 -19.31
N ARG A 280 -1.31 16.32 -18.56
CA ARG A 280 -0.26 15.35 -18.23
C ARG A 280 -0.49 14.75 -16.84
N THR A 281 -0.15 13.47 -16.69
CA THR A 281 -0.27 12.75 -15.43
C THR A 281 0.49 13.43 -14.29
N ILE A 282 -0.19 13.64 -13.15
CA ILE A 282 0.41 14.17 -11.94
C ILE A 282 -0.23 13.52 -10.70
N HIS A 283 0.57 13.15 -9.70
CA HIS A 283 0.10 12.68 -8.41
C HIS A 283 0.06 13.85 -7.42
N THR A 284 -1.11 14.18 -6.93
CA THR A 284 -1.30 15.28 -5.97
C THR A 284 -1.37 14.74 -4.55
N TYR A 285 -0.56 15.31 -3.66
CA TYR A 285 -0.53 14.96 -2.25
C TYR A 285 -1.60 15.71 -1.46
N HIS A 286 -2.06 15.11 -0.34
CA HIS A 286 -3.07 15.71 0.56
C HIS A 286 -4.10 16.58 -0.21
N SER A 287 -4.72 15.95 -1.21
CA SER A 287 -5.61 16.62 -2.17
C SER A 287 -6.88 17.23 -1.56
N GLU A 288 -7.11 17.02 -0.27
CA GLU A 288 -8.15 17.67 0.52
C GLU A 288 -7.73 19.09 0.94
N GLY A 289 -6.44 19.30 1.25
CA GLY A 289 -5.87 20.61 1.55
C GLY A 289 -5.32 20.79 2.98
N ALA A 290 -5.71 20.00 3.96
CA ALA A 290 -5.22 20.14 5.35
C ALA A 290 -3.70 19.96 5.45
N GLY A 291 -3.12 19.03 4.70
CA GLY A 291 -1.66 18.85 4.58
C GLY A 291 -0.97 19.93 3.76
N GLY A 292 -1.68 20.76 3.03
CA GLY A 292 -1.21 21.82 2.14
C GLY A 292 -1.84 21.75 0.75
N GLY A 293 -1.73 22.84 0.02
CA GLY A 293 -2.28 23.00 -1.31
C GLY A 293 -3.28 24.16 -1.38
N HIS A 294 -3.56 24.63 -2.60
CA HIS A 294 -4.40 25.79 -2.86
C HIS A 294 -5.63 25.88 -1.93
N ALA A 295 -5.62 26.85 -1.05
CA ALA A 295 -6.75 27.08 -0.14
C ALA A 295 -7.76 28.04 -0.82
N PRO A 296 -9.08 27.79 -0.68
CA PRO A 296 -9.70 26.69 0.10
C PRO A 296 -10.07 25.46 -0.75
N ASP A 297 -9.72 25.41 -2.02
CA ASP A 297 -10.42 24.63 -3.03
C ASP A 297 -9.58 23.60 -3.80
N ILE A 298 -8.39 23.25 -3.30
CA ILE A 298 -7.55 22.21 -3.90
C ILE A 298 -8.29 20.88 -4.10
N ILE A 299 -9.27 20.56 -3.28
CA ILE A 299 -10.06 19.32 -3.37
C ILE A 299 -10.77 19.15 -4.73
N LYS A 300 -10.97 20.23 -5.49
CA LYS A 300 -11.54 20.22 -6.86
C LYS A 300 -10.74 19.33 -7.80
N ILE A 301 -9.41 19.22 -7.60
CA ILE A 301 -8.55 18.41 -8.46
C ILE A 301 -8.87 16.91 -8.40
N CYS A 302 -9.59 16.47 -7.37
CA CYS A 302 -10.07 15.08 -7.29
C CYS A 302 -11.07 14.73 -8.41
N GLY A 303 -11.61 15.71 -9.11
CA GLY A 303 -12.44 15.55 -10.32
C GLY A 303 -11.67 15.56 -11.65
N GLU A 304 -10.38 15.88 -11.65
CA GLU A 304 -9.58 15.99 -12.86
C GLU A 304 -9.09 14.62 -13.36
N LYS A 305 -9.17 14.41 -14.68
CA LYS A 305 -8.92 13.09 -15.30
C LYS A 305 -7.46 12.65 -15.20
N GLU A 306 -6.52 13.56 -15.40
CA GLU A 306 -5.08 13.28 -15.41
C GLU A 306 -4.43 13.41 -14.03
N VAL A 307 -5.21 13.77 -13.02
CA VAL A 307 -4.75 13.89 -11.64
C VAL A 307 -4.99 12.56 -10.89
N LEU A 308 -3.96 12.05 -10.24
CA LEU A 308 -4.00 10.90 -9.36
C LEU A 308 -3.99 11.41 -7.91
N PRO A 309 -5.15 11.63 -7.27
CA PRO A 309 -5.18 12.28 -5.96
C PRO A 309 -4.92 11.30 -4.82
N SER A 310 -4.18 11.77 -3.82
CA SER A 310 -3.98 11.04 -2.57
C SER A 310 -4.38 11.85 -1.34
N SER A 311 -4.74 11.12 -0.29
CA SER A 311 -4.93 11.63 1.06
C SER A 311 -3.74 11.30 1.93
N THR A 312 -3.58 12.07 2.99
CA THR A 312 -2.69 11.75 4.12
C THR A 312 -3.52 11.28 5.31
N ASN A 313 -2.96 10.35 6.07
CA ASN A 313 -3.74 9.59 7.05
C ASN A 313 -4.24 10.37 8.29
N PRO A 314 -3.65 11.49 8.75
CA PRO A 314 -4.15 12.18 9.94
C PRO A 314 -5.58 12.74 9.81
N THR A 315 -6.00 13.15 8.62
CA THR A 315 -7.38 13.60 8.37
C THR A 315 -8.37 12.44 8.25
N ARG A 316 -7.88 11.20 8.19
CA ARG A 316 -8.67 9.99 7.94
C ARG A 316 -8.85 9.13 9.19
N PRO A 317 -10.05 8.67 9.44
CA PRO A 317 -11.32 9.28 9.05
C PRO A 317 -11.60 10.58 9.83
N TYR A 318 -12.52 11.40 9.36
CA TYR A 318 -12.96 12.58 10.10
C TYR A 318 -13.59 12.20 11.44
N THR A 319 -13.01 12.70 12.53
CA THR A 319 -13.47 12.48 13.92
C THR A 319 -13.68 13.81 14.63
N LYS A 320 -14.27 13.76 15.83
CA LYS A 320 -14.47 14.96 16.67
C LYS A 320 -13.18 15.72 16.98
N ASN A 321 -12.04 15.03 17.00
CA ASN A 321 -10.74 15.61 17.37
C ASN A 321 -9.89 15.99 16.15
N THR A 322 -10.30 15.60 14.92
CA THR A 322 -9.43 15.73 13.73
C THR A 322 -9.04 17.19 13.47
N VAL A 323 -9.96 18.13 13.58
CA VAL A 323 -9.69 19.55 13.31
C VAL A 323 -8.67 20.09 14.31
N ASP A 324 -8.91 19.89 15.61
CA ASP A 324 -8.04 20.40 16.68
C ASP A 324 -6.65 19.75 16.61
N GLU A 325 -6.60 18.42 16.42
CA GLU A 325 -5.32 17.69 16.26
C GLU A 325 -4.53 18.20 15.06
N HIS A 326 -5.22 18.50 13.96
CA HIS A 326 -4.57 18.97 12.73
C HIS A 326 -4.10 20.42 12.84
N LEU A 327 -4.87 21.28 13.51
CA LEU A 327 -4.45 22.64 13.83
C LEU A 327 -3.18 22.64 14.69
N ASP A 328 -3.13 21.79 15.72
CA ASP A 328 -1.92 21.64 16.56
C ASP A 328 -0.72 21.13 15.76
N MET A 329 -0.91 20.14 14.88
CA MET A 329 0.16 19.66 14.00
C MET A 329 0.67 20.77 13.08
N LEU A 330 -0.22 21.52 12.45
CA LEU A 330 0.14 22.61 11.54
C LEU A 330 0.96 23.69 12.25
N MET A 331 0.51 24.10 13.45
CA MET A 331 1.22 25.10 14.25
C MET A 331 2.66 24.66 14.54
N VAL A 332 2.88 23.38 14.84
CA VAL A 332 4.21 22.84 15.11
C VAL A 332 5.05 22.72 13.83
N CYS A 333 4.50 22.14 12.76
CA CYS A 333 5.23 21.87 11.52
C CYS A 333 5.66 23.15 10.79
N HIS A 334 4.87 24.22 10.90
CA HIS A 334 5.16 25.51 10.27
C HIS A 334 5.79 26.53 11.21
N HIS A 335 6.20 26.12 12.44
CA HIS A 335 6.79 26.99 13.44
C HIS A 335 5.93 28.23 13.78
N LEU A 336 4.60 28.05 13.78
CA LEU A 336 3.64 29.11 14.09
C LEU A 336 3.48 29.29 15.60
N ASP A 337 3.07 30.50 16.01
CA ASP A 337 2.85 30.87 17.41
C ASP A 337 1.37 31.13 17.70
N LYS A 338 0.80 30.37 18.63
CA LYS A 338 -0.61 30.54 19.06
C LYS A 338 -0.94 31.91 19.67
N SER A 339 0.08 32.67 20.09
CA SER A 339 -0.08 34.04 20.59
C SER A 339 -0.16 35.09 19.48
N ILE A 340 0.13 34.72 18.23
CA ILE A 340 0.08 35.58 17.06
C ILE A 340 -1.23 35.34 16.31
N ALA A 341 -2.11 36.32 16.24
CA ALA A 341 -3.42 36.18 15.62
C ALA A 341 -3.36 35.82 14.13
N GLU A 342 -2.38 36.33 13.42
CA GLU A 342 -2.14 36.06 12.01
C GLU A 342 -1.72 34.60 11.76
N ASP A 343 -0.91 34.04 12.64
CA ASP A 343 -0.51 32.63 12.58
C ASP A 343 -1.71 31.69 12.80
N VAL A 344 -2.53 32.01 13.78
CA VAL A 344 -3.78 31.29 14.05
C VAL A 344 -4.74 31.38 12.85
N ALA A 345 -4.93 32.58 12.30
CA ALA A 345 -5.79 32.79 11.14
C ALA A 345 -5.29 32.02 9.91
N PHE A 346 -3.98 31.94 9.70
CA PHE A 346 -3.38 31.12 8.65
C PHE A 346 -3.70 29.63 8.86
N ALA A 347 -3.50 29.10 10.05
CA ALA A 347 -3.80 27.70 10.36
C ALA A 347 -5.29 27.39 10.15
N GLU A 348 -6.18 28.23 10.66
CA GLU A 348 -7.63 28.09 10.49
C GLU A 348 -8.09 28.26 9.03
N SER A 349 -7.39 29.03 8.21
CA SER A 349 -7.69 29.16 6.78
C SER A 349 -7.47 27.86 6.01
N ARG A 350 -6.62 26.98 6.50
CA ARG A 350 -6.16 25.76 5.85
C ARG A 350 -6.87 24.50 6.37
N ILE A 351 -7.19 24.45 7.65
CA ILE A 351 -7.81 23.28 8.29
C ILE A 351 -9.32 23.50 8.39
N ARG A 352 -10.12 22.72 7.65
CA ARG A 352 -11.57 22.90 7.53
C ARG A 352 -12.31 21.59 7.75
N ALA A 353 -13.33 21.61 8.60
CA ALA A 353 -14.20 20.46 8.87
C ALA A 353 -14.94 20.02 7.59
N GLU A 354 -15.35 20.98 6.75
CA GLU A 354 -16.12 20.76 5.55
C GLU A 354 -15.32 19.95 4.49
N THR A 355 -14.09 20.32 4.21
CA THR A 355 -13.24 19.63 3.25
C THR A 355 -12.78 18.28 3.80
N ILE A 356 -12.48 18.17 5.10
CA ILE A 356 -12.10 16.91 5.77
C ILE A 356 -13.29 15.93 5.76
N ALA A 357 -14.52 16.40 5.99
CA ALA A 357 -15.71 15.57 5.89
C ALA A 357 -15.97 15.08 4.45
N ALA A 358 -15.83 15.98 3.48
CA ALA A 358 -15.99 15.67 2.06
C ALA A 358 -14.96 14.63 1.59
N GLU A 359 -13.75 14.67 2.12
CA GLU A 359 -12.67 13.73 1.78
C GLU A 359 -13.05 12.27 2.10
N ASP A 360 -13.69 11.98 3.25
CA ASP A 360 -14.19 10.64 3.58
C ASP A 360 -15.16 10.13 2.50
N ILE A 361 -16.08 10.99 2.06
CA ILE A 361 -17.07 10.65 1.05
C ILE A 361 -16.43 10.42 -0.32
N LEU A 362 -15.46 11.28 -0.71
CA LEU A 362 -14.73 11.12 -1.97
C LEU A 362 -13.90 9.83 -2.00
N HIS A 363 -13.38 9.37 -0.86
CA HIS A 363 -12.77 8.05 -0.76
C HIS A 363 -13.76 6.93 -1.04
N ASP A 364 -14.95 7.01 -0.46
CA ASP A 364 -15.98 5.97 -0.63
C ASP A 364 -16.61 5.99 -2.03
N MET A 365 -16.67 7.16 -2.67
CA MET A 365 -17.05 7.32 -4.09
C MET A 365 -15.99 6.78 -5.06
N GLY A 366 -14.74 6.62 -4.62
CA GLY A 366 -13.61 6.26 -5.48
C GLY A 366 -13.05 7.45 -6.26
N ALA A 367 -13.28 8.68 -5.80
CA ALA A 367 -12.72 9.90 -6.41
C ALA A 367 -11.28 10.18 -5.93
N ILE A 368 -10.92 9.76 -4.71
CA ILE A 368 -9.54 9.79 -4.22
C ILE A 368 -8.95 8.38 -4.33
N SER A 369 -7.85 8.26 -5.06
CA SER A 369 -7.34 6.99 -5.55
C SER A 369 -6.31 6.33 -4.65
N ILE A 370 -5.61 7.11 -3.81
CA ILE A 370 -4.44 6.66 -3.04
C ILE A 370 -4.56 7.14 -1.59
N MET A 371 -4.12 6.29 -0.66
CA MET A 371 -3.87 6.63 0.74
C MET A 371 -2.38 6.58 1.01
N SER A 372 -1.84 7.62 1.65
CA SER A 372 -0.43 7.76 2.04
C SER A 372 -0.31 8.33 3.45
N SER A 373 0.91 8.50 3.96
CA SER A 373 1.07 8.96 5.35
C SER A 373 1.39 10.45 5.50
N ASP A 374 2.25 11.01 4.69
CA ASP A 374 2.95 12.27 4.98
C ASP A 374 3.86 12.13 6.22
N SER A 375 4.49 10.96 6.34
CA SER A 375 5.18 10.56 7.56
C SER A 375 6.41 11.41 7.83
N GLN A 376 6.54 11.75 9.10
CA GLN A 376 7.53 12.62 9.72
C GLN A 376 7.37 14.13 9.40
N ALA A 377 6.37 14.53 8.60
CA ALA A 377 5.89 15.91 8.55
C ALA A 377 4.52 16.02 9.25
N MET A 378 3.42 15.69 8.57
CA MET A 378 2.08 15.79 9.15
C MET A 378 1.32 14.45 9.10
N GLY A 379 2.02 13.31 9.34
CA GLY A 379 1.40 12.00 9.28
C GLY A 379 2.20 10.87 9.91
N ARG A 380 1.66 9.65 9.86
CA ARG A 380 2.17 8.47 10.57
C ARG A 380 2.23 7.25 9.65
N VAL A 381 3.43 6.78 9.30
CA VAL A 381 3.63 5.63 8.41
C VAL A 381 2.94 4.36 8.93
N GLY A 382 2.97 4.13 10.23
CA GLY A 382 2.35 2.95 10.86
C GLY A 382 0.83 2.91 10.82
N GLU A 383 0.16 3.98 10.38
CA GLU A 383 -1.30 4.09 10.41
C GLU A 383 -1.96 4.12 9.02
N VAL A 384 -1.20 4.00 7.93
CA VAL A 384 -1.76 4.04 6.56
C VAL A 384 -2.85 2.98 6.39
N ILE A 385 -2.56 1.74 6.71
CA ILE A 385 -3.49 0.61 6.54
C ILE A 385 -4.67 0.75 7.52
N THR A 386 -4.39 0.97 8.79
CA THR A 386 -5.42 1.07 9.82
C THR A 386 -6.44 2.18 9.51
N ARG A 387 -5.97 3.38 9.18
CA ARG A 387 -6.85 4.52 8.90
C ARG A 387 -7.62 4.35 7.59
N THR A 388 -7.07 3.65 6.62
CA THR A 388 -7.82 3.27 5.42
C THR A 388 -9.04 2.42 5.77
N TRP A 389 -8.88 1.40 6.62
CA TRP A 389 -9.99 0.54 7.02
C TRP A 389 -10.95 1.20 8.01
N GLN A 390 -10.47 2.09 8.87
CA GLN A 390 -11.33 2.92 9.73
C GLN A 390 -12.21 3.84 8.88
N THR A 391 -11.67 4.43 7.82
CA THR A 391 -12.45 5.25 6.87
C THR A 391 -13.52 4.40 6.16
N ALA A 392 -13.18 3.22 5.68
CA ALA A 392 -14.13 2.30 5.05
C ALA A 392 -15.28 1.92 6.01
N ALA A 393 -14.95 1.61 7.26
CA ALA A 393 -15.92 1.25 8.29
C ALA A 393 -16.86 2.42 8.63
N LYS A 394 -16.32 3.64 8.80
CA LYS A 394 -17.10 4.86 9.00
C LYS A 394 -18.04 5.11 7.83
N MET A 395 -17.54 5.03 6.61
CA MET A 395 -18.35 5.27 5.42
C MET A 395 -19.46 4.25 5.26
N LYS A 396 -19.22 2.97 5.57
CA LYS A 396 -20.31 2.00 5.63
C LYS A 396 -21.36 2.34 6.68
N SER A 397 -20.95 2.79 7.87
CA SER A 397 -21.90 3.18 8.93
C SER A 397 -22.78 4.35 8.53
N GLN A 398 -22.24 5.33 7.81
CA GLN A 398 -22.95 6.58 7.50
C GLN A 398 -23.63 6.59 6.12
N ARG A 399 -23.07 5.84 5.14
CA ARG A 399 -23.58 5.80 3.76
C ARG A 399 -24.24 4.48 3.38
N GLY A 400 -24.14 3.46 4.25
CA GLY A 400 -24.74 2.15 3.99
C GLY A 400 -23.95 1.31 2.98
N ILE A 401 -24.63 0.43 2.26
CA ILE A 401 -24.09 -0.48 1.27
C ILE A 401 -23.85 0.27 -0.04
N LEU A 402 -22.70 0.04 -0.69
CA LEU A 402 -22.45 0.60 -2.03
C LEU A 402 -23.37 -0.04 -3.07
N LYS A 403 -23.65 0.71 -4.13
CA LYS A 403 -24.52 0.23 -5.23
C LYS A 403 -23.95 -1.03 -5.90
N GLU A 404 -22.64 -1.15 -5.94
CA GLU A 404 -21.90 -2.28 -6.53
C GLU A 404 -21.80 -3.48 -5.58
N ASP A 405 -22.06 -3.29 -4.29
CA ASP A 405 -22.10 -4.35 -3.29
C ASP A 405 -23.47 -5.03 -3.24
N GLY A 406 -23.46 -6.29 -2.80
CA GLY A 406 -24.66 -7.07 -2.57
C GLY A 406 -25.00 -7.16 -1.08
N VAL A 407 -24.90 -8.39 -0.53
CA VAL A 407 -25.14 -8.66 0.90
C VAL A 407 -23.93 -8.28 1.76
N THR A 408 -22.75 -8.27 1.17
CA THR A 408 -21.46 -7.99 1.83
C THR A 408 -20.69 -6.90 1.08
N ASP A 409 -19.56 -6.46 1.64
CA ASP A 409 -18.83 -5.28 1.22
C ASP A 409 -17.68 -5.58 0.23
N ASN A 410 -17.80 -6.62 -0.59
CA ASN A 410 -16.68 -7.08 -1.42
C ASN A 410 -16.13 -5.99 -2.35
N PHE A 411 -17.00 -5.18 -2.97
CA PHE A 411 -16.53 -4.10 -3.85
C PHE A 411 -15.88 -2.97 -3.05
N ARG A 412 -16.49 -2.55 -1.92
CA ARG A 412 -15.87 -1.57 -1.03
C ARG A 412 -14.51 -2.06 -0.55
N ILE A 413 -14.39 -3.33 -0.17
CA ILE A 413 -13.12 -3.93 0.27
C ILE A 413 -12.07 -3.87 -0.86
N LYS A 414 -12.43 -4.25 -2.09
CA LYS A 414 -11.55 -4.16 -3.27
C LYS A 414 -11.16 -2.71 -3.57
N ARG A 415 -12.05 -1.74 -3.41
CA ARG A 415 -11.79 -0.30 -3.55
C ARG A 415 -10.75 0.20 -2.53
N TYR A 416 -10.92 -0.16 -1.26
CA TYR A 416 -10.06 0.36 -0.20
C TYR A 416 -8.69 -0.34 -0.15
N ILE A 417 -8.61 -1.64 -0.43
CA ILE A 417 -7.30 -2.33 -0.53
C ILE A 417 -6.44 -1.75 -1.67
N ALA A 418 -7.06 -1.38 -2.79
CA ALA A 418 -6.35 -0.82 -3.93
C ALA A 418 -5.64 0.51 -3.62
N LYS A 419 -6.13 1.30 -2.65
CA LYS A 419 -5.62 2.64 -2.33
C LYS A 419 -4.20 2.66 -1.77
N TYR A 420 -3.77 1.59 -1.13
CA TYR A 420 -2.42 1.48 -0.56
C TYR A 420 -1.63 0.28 -1.11
N THR A 421 -2.15 -0.37 -2.15
CA THR A 421 -1.47 -1.48 -2.81
C THR A 421 -1.26 -1.19 -4.30
N ILE A 422 -2.22 -1.54 -5.17
CA ILE A 422 -2.02 -1.46 -6.63
C ILE A 422 -2.03 -0.01 -7.14
N ASN A 423 -2.87 0.88 -6.62
CA ASN A 423 -2.98 2.24 -7.16
C ASN A 423 -1.69 3.06 -6.98
N PRO A 424 -1.05 3.14 -5.79
CA PRO A 424 0.25 3.77 -5.66
C PRO A 424 1.35 3.09 -6.50
N ALA A 425 1.29 1.76 -6.66
CA ALA A 425 2.24 1.04 -7.51
C ALA A 425 2.07 1.41 -9.01
N VAL A 426 0.84 1.59 -9.50
CA VAL A 426 0.56 2.06 -10.86
C VAL A 426 1.02 3.50 -11.03
N ALA A 427 0.64 4.39 -10.11
CA ALA A 427 0.97 5.82 -10.18
C ALA A 427 2.48 6.10 -10.27
N HIS A 428 3.29 5.22 -9.68
CA HIS A 428 4.76 5.36 -9.64
C HIS A 428 5.52 4.33 -10.48
N GLY A 429 4.84 3.64 -11.39
CA GLY A 429 5.49 2.73 -12.34
C GLY A 429 6.13 1.48 -11.74
N MET A 430 5.64 1.02 -10.57
CA MET A 430 6.13 -0.14 -9.83
C MET A 430 5.24 -1.37 -9.95
N SER A 431 4.07 -1.24 -10.58
CA SER A 431 3.03 -2.27 -10.59
C SER A 431 3.43 -3.57 -11.30
N HIS A 432 4.49 -3.56 -12.08
CA HIS A 432 5.07 -4.76 -12.69
C HIS A 432 5.88 -5.61 -11.69
N VAL A 433 6.22 -5.06 -10.52
CA VAL A 433 7.01 -5.75 -9.47
C VAL A 433 6.20 -5.98 -8.20
N VAL A 434 5.42 -4.99 -7.75
CA VAL A 434 4.73 -4.98 -6.45
C VAL A 434 3.27 -4.48 -6.56
N GLY A 435 2.53 -4.53 -5.46
CA GLY A 435 1.22 -3.88 -5.32
C GLY A 435 0.02 -4.80 -5.49
N SER A 436 0.19 -6.09 -5.76
CA SER A 436 -0.92 -7.05 -5.80
C SER A 436 -0.45 -8.49 -5.62
N VAL A 437 -1.40 -9.39 -5.33
CA VAL A 437 -1.17 -10.83 -5.26
C VAL A 437 -1.40 -11.41 -6.65
N GLU A 438 -0.37 -11.32 -7.51
CA GLU A 438 -0.44 -11.79 -8.90
C GLU A 438 0.84 -12.53 -9.29
N VAL A 439 0.70 -13.54 -10.16
CA VAL A 439 1.85 -14.29 -10.71
C VAL A 439 2.80 -13.36 -11.46
N GLY A 440 4.09 -13.52 -11.24
CA GLY A 440 5.16 -12.71 -11.82
C GLY A 440 5.56 -11.50 -10.97
N LYS A 441 4.92 -11.26 -9.83
CA LYS A 441 5.30 -10.19 -8.90
C LYS A 441 6.17 -10.70 -7.75
N LEU A 442 6.91 -9.78 -7.15
CA LEU A 442 7.67 -10.04 -5.94
C LEU A 442 6.72 -10.48 -4.82
N ALA A 443 7.08 -11.55 -4.12
CA ALA A 443 6.28 -12.08 -3.03
C ALA A 443 6.43 -11.21 -1.75
N ASP A 444 5.95 -9.97 -1.85
CA ASP A 444 5.82 -9.01 -0.76
C ASP A 444 4.38 -9.07 -0.24
N LEU A 445 4.17 -9.80 0.85
CA LEU A 445 2.86 -10.23 1.30
C LEU A 445 2.67 -10.02 2.81
N CYS A 446 1.42 -9.85 3.23
CA CYS A 446 1.04 -9.79 4.65
C CYS A 446 0.00 -10.85 4.97
N LEU A 447 0.23 -11.63 6.02
CA LEU A 447 -0.76 -12.51 6.62
C LEU A 447 -1.37 -11.84 7.85
N TRP A 448 -2.70 -11.90 7.94
CA TRP A 448 -3.47 -11.26 8.99
C TRP A 448 -4.40 -12.27 9.65
N LYS A 449 -4.47 -12.30 10.97
CA LYS A 449 -5.64 -12.89 11.63
C LYS A 449 -6.86 -12.04 11.32
N PRO A 450 -8.01 -12.59 10.94
CA PRO A 450 -9.22 -11.82 10.65
C PRO A 450 -9.61 -10.85 11.77
N THR A 451 -9.41 -11.22 13.03
CA THR A 451 -9.69 -10.40 14.22
C THR A 451 -8.80 -9.16 14.35
N PHE A 452 -7.60 -9.16 13.74
CA PHE A 452 -6.64 -8.06 13.75
C PHE A 452 -6.39 -7.48 12.35
N PHE A 453 -7.23 -7.84 11.39
CA PHE A 453 -7.10 -7.34 10.02
C PHE A 453 -7.11 -5.80 9.98
N GLY A 454 -6.12 -5.23 9.31
CA GLY A 454 -5.95 -3.77 9.19
C GLY A 454 -5.35 -3.11 10.43
N SER A 455 -5.26 -3.80 11.55
CA SER A 455 -4.68 -3.29 12.79
C SER A 455 -3.22 -3.69 12.93
N LYS A 456 -2.95 -5.01 12.88
CA LYS A 456 -1.59 -5.57 13.01
C LYS A 456 -1.47 -6.85 12.19
N PRO A 457 -0.50 -6.97 11.27
CA PRO A 457 -0.25 -8.23 10.58
C PRO A 457 0.32 -9.27 11.57
N GLU A 458 0.10 -10.54 11.28
CA GLU A 458 0.76 -11.63 12.00
C GLU A 458 2.17 -11.88 11.44
N ILE A 459 2.28 -11.89 10.10
CA ILE A 459 3.53 -12.13 9.37
C ILE A 459 3.63 -11.15 8.20
N VAL A 460 4.81 -10.58 8.02
CA VAL A 460 5.18 -9.82 6.82
C VAL A 460 6.27 -10.56 6.07
N ILE A 461 6.00 -10.86 4.81
CA ILE A 461 6.88 -11.58 3.90
C ILE A 461 7.49 -10.58 2.91
N LYS A 462 8.81 -10.66 2.73
CA LYS A 462 9.58 -9.87 1.77
C LYS A 462 10.29 -10.81 0.80
N GLY A 463 10.01 -10.66 -0.51
CA GLY A 463 10.63 -11.52 -1.52
C GLY A 463 10.54 -13.02 -1.17
N GLY A 464 9.38 -13.45 -0.68
CA GLY A 464 9.10 -14.85 -0.34
C GLY A 464 9.65 -15.35 0.99
N GLN A 465 10.29 -14.50 1.80
CA GLN A 465 10.87 -14.86 3.09
C GLN A 465 10.22 -14.07 4.23
N ILE A 466 10.03 -14.68 5.40
CA ILE A 466 9.46 -13.99 6.58
C ILE A 466 10.47 -12.97 7.09
N ALA A 467 10.12 -11.70 6.96
CA ALA A 467 10.96 -10.57 7.39
C ALA A 467 10.55 -10.01 8.75
N TRP A 468 9.25 -10.03 9.07
CA TRP A 468 8.70 -9.52 10.32
C TRP A 468 7.55 -10.39 10.78
N ALA A 469 7.44 -10.67 12.07
CA ALA A 469 6.34 -11.47 12.60
C ALA A 469 6.06 -11.15 14.07
N GLN A 470 4.83 -11.43 14.50
CA GLN A 470 4.48 -11.43 15.91
C GLN A 470 5.17 -12.60 16.61
N MET A 471 5.90 -12.32 17.68
CA MET A 471 6.65 -13.29 18.44
C MET A 471 6.67 -12.89 19.92
N GLY A 472 6.50 -13.85 20.81
CA GLY A 472 6.67 -13.70 22.25
C GLY A 472 8.13 -13.54 22.68
N ASP A 473 8.41 -13.81 23.94
CA ASP A 473 9.78 -13.77 24.47
C ASP A 473 10.69 -14.75 23.72
N PRO A 474 11.77 -14.30 23.06
CA PRO A 474 12.66 -15.19 22.29
C PRO A 474 13.45 -16.18 23.18
N ASN A 475 13.52 -15.97 24.49
CA ASN A 475 14.11 -16.91 25.45
C ASN A 475 13.14 -17.95 25.99
N ALA A 476 11.85 -17.87 25.62
CA ALA A 476 10.85 -18.84 26.10
C ALA A 476 10.95 -20.19 25.38
N SER A 477 10.38 -21.23 26.01
CA SER A 477 10.36 -22.58 25.45
C SER A 477 9.44 -22.73 24.23
N ILE A 478 8.52 -21.80 24.04
CA ILE A 478 7.57 -21.74 22.93
C ILE A 478 7.47 -20.28 22.42
N PRO A 479 6.98 -20.04 21.18
CA PRO A 479 6.99 -18.71 20.59
C PRO A 479 5.89 -17.76 21.10
N THR A 480 4.99 -18.19 21.96
CA THR A 480 3.77 -17.48 22.33
C THR A 480 3.73 -16.77 23.69
N PRO A 481 4.70 -16.89 24.63
CA PRO A 481 4.63 -16.15 25.90
C PRO A 481 4.62 -14.64 25.70
N GLU A 482 3.75 -13.96 26.43
CA GLU A 482 3.62 -12.50 26.41
C GLU A 482 4.90 -11.79 26.94
N PRO A 483 5.23 -10.61 26.44
CA PRO A 483 4.50 -9.84 25.43
C PRO A 483 4.79 -10.32 24.01
N VAL A 484 3.74 -10.61 23.25
CA VAL A 484 3.84 -10.89 21.81
C VAL A 484 3.85 -9.57 21.07
N ILE A 485 4.94 -9.26 20.37
CA ILE A 485 5.13 -8.03 19.61
C ILE A 485 5.67 -8.33 18.20
N MET A 486 5.58 -7.36 17.31
CA MET A 486 6.21 -7.45 15.99
C MET A 486 7.73 -7.41 16.15
N ARG A 487 8.41 -8.44 15.64
CA ARG A 487 9.87 -8.58 15.73
C ARG A 487 10.49 -8.83 14.36
N PRO A 488 11.75 -8.37 14.12
CA PRO A 488 12.50 -8.75 12.93
C PRO A 488 12.79 -10.25 12.91
N MET A 489 12.61 -10.86 11.74
CA MET A 489 12.96 -12.25 11.46
C MET A 489 14.22 -12.33 10.59
N TRP A 490 14.69 -13.53 10.27
CA TRP A 490 15.95 -13.73 9.57
C TRP A 490 16.10 -12.94 8.27
N ALA A 491 15.03 -12.87 7.47
CA ALA A 491 15.04 -12.14 6.20
C ALA A 491 15.24 -10.62 6.35
N ALA A 492 14.87 -10.04 7.50
CA ALA A 492 15.12 -8.63 7.80
C ALA A 492 16.61 -8.28 7.86
N HIS A 493 17.44 -9.26 8.19
CA HIS A 493 18.89 -9.08 8.31
C HIS A 493 19.65 -9.26 6.99
N LYS A 494 18.97 -9.61 5.90
CA LYS A 494 19.56 -9.81 4.57
C LYS A 494 18.69 -9.17 3.46
N PRO A 495 18.40 -7.87 3.52
CA PRO A 495 17.48 -7.22 2.60
C PRO A 495 17.94 -7.26 1.13
N GLY A 496 19.21 -7.40 0.86
CA GLY A 496 19.74 -7.55 -0.50
C GLY A 496 19.19 -8.76 -1.27
N THR A 497 18.71 -9.79 -0.57
CA THR A 497 18.10 -10.97 -1.20
C THR A 497 16.59 -10.88 -1.38
N THR A 498 15.92 -10.05 -0.60
CA THR A 498 14.44 -10.03 -0.48
C THR A 498 13.80 -8.72 -0.91
N CYS A 499 14.58 -7.64 -1.02
CA CYS A 499 14.08 -6.32 -1.31
C CYS A 499 14.64 -5.78 -2.63
N VAL A 500 14.00 -4.74 -3.15
CA VAL A 500 14.42 -4.03 -4.37
C VAL A 500 14.67 -2.56 -4.08
N ALA A 501 15.60 -1.96 -4.83
CA ALA A 501 15.80 -0.53 -4.93
C ALA A 501 15.21 -0.07 -6.27
N PHE A 502 14.17 0.73 -6.23
CA PHE A 502 13.59 1.31 -7.44
C PHE A 502 14.39 2.54 -7.87
N VAL A 503 14.68 2.64 -9.16
CA VAL A 503 15.39 3.78 -9.75
C VAL A 503 14.74 4.17 -11.09
N SER A 504 15.14 5.31 -11.65
CA SER A 504 14.75 5.69 -13.01
C SER A 504 15.35 4.73 -14.05
N LYS A 505 14.66 4.56 -15.16
CA LYS A 505 15.20 3.80 -16.31
C LYS A 505 16.52 4.41 -16.82
N SER A 506 16.64 5.74 -16.84
CA SER A 506 17.86 6.43 -17.24
C SER A 506 19.08 6.05 -16.41
N CYS A 507 18.91 5.89 -15.09
CA CYS A 507 19.98 5.45 -14.19
C CYS A 507 20.52 4.05 -14.55
N VAL A 508 19.61 3.14 -14.91
CA VAL A 508 19.98 1.77 -15.34
C VAL A 508 20.64 1.80 -16.71
N ASP A 509 20.03 2.46 -17.70
CA ASP A 509 20.52 2.49 -19.09
C ASP A 509 21.92 3.14 -19.20
N LYS A 510 22.27 4.05 -18.31
CA LYS A 510 23.59 4.70 -18.22
C LYS A 510 24.59 3.94 -17.34
N GLY A 511 24.22 2.81 -16.75
CA GLY A 511 25.07 2.02 -15.86
C GLY A 511 25.44 2.72 -14.54
N ILE A 512 24.71 3.78 -14.16
CA ILE A 512 25.00 4.57 -12.96
C ILE A 512 24.64 3.77 -11.71
N ALA A 513 23.52 3.07 -11.72
CA ALA A 513 23.05 2.25 -10.59
C ALA A 513 24.06 1.19 -10.18
N GLU A 514 24.75 0.55 -11.12
CA GLU A 514 25.77 -0.45 -10.88
C GLU A 514 26.97 0.12 -10.10
N SER A 515 27.31 1.40 -10.36
CA SER A 515 28.39 2.10 -9.66
C SER A 515 28.13 2.35 -8.17
N TYR A 516 26.88 2.18 -7.71
CA TYR A 516 26.49 2.40 -6.32
C TYR A 516 26.80 1.22 -5.41
N GLY A 517 27.02 0.02 -5.98
CA GLY A 517 27.38 -1.19 -5.25
C GLY A 517 26.26 -1.69 -4.31
N LEU A 518 25.00 -1.52 -4.73
CA LEU A 518 23.85 -1.96 -3.93
C LEU A 518 23.77 -3.49 -3.87
N SER A 519 23.40 -4.02 -2.71
CA SER A 519 23.12 -5.45 -2.54
C SER A 519 21.70 -5.81 -2.97
N LYS A 520 20.76 -4.88 -2.88
CA LYS A 520 19.39 -5.05 -3.38
C LYS A 520 19.35 -5.12 -4.90
N ARG A 521 18.38 -5.88 -5.41
CA ARG A 521 18.06 -5.85 -6.84
C ARG A 521 17.63 -4.43 -7.23
N VAL A 522 18.26 -3.89 -8.28
CA VAL A 522 17.87 -2.60 -8.85
C VAL A 522 16.78 -2.83 -9.89
N MET A 523 15.66 -2.14 -9.76
CA MET A 523 14.51 -2.27 -10.66
C MET A 523 14.13 -0.90 -11.22
N PRO A 524 14.07 -0.72 -12.55
CA PRO A 524 13.60 0.54 -13.12
C PRO A 524 12.09 0.70 -12.97
N VAL A 525 11.65 1.91 -12.64
CA VAL A 525 10.23 2.29 -12.81
C VAL A 525 9.90 2.41 -14.29
N GLN A 526 8.63 2.18 -14.65
CA GLN A 526 8.17 2.22 -16.04
C GLN A 526 6.68 2.51 -16.14
N LYS A 527 6.25 3.10 -17.26
CA LYS A 527 4.85 3.45 -17.51
C LYS A 527 4.28 4.42 -16.47
N CYS A 528 5.09 5.40 -16.09
CA CYS A 528 4.67 6.46 -15.16
C CYS A 528 3.87 7.56 -15.86
N ARG A 529 3.94 7.62 -17.20
CA ARG A 529 3.34 8.70 -17.99
C ARG A 529 2.16 8.21 -18.82
N GLY A 530 1.30 9.13 -19.23
CA GLY A 530 0.08 8.81 -19.97
C GLY A 530 -1.00 8.12 -19.12
N LEU A 531 -0.83 8.06 -17.81
CA LEU A 531 -1.82 7.54 -16.87
C LEU A 531 -2.93 8.57 -16.65
N THR A 532 -4.11 8.05 -16.41
CA THR A 532 -5.28 8.83 -16.03
C THR A 532 -5.93 8.21 -14.80
N LYS A 533 -6.91 8.86 -14.25
CA LYS A 533 -7.70 8.30 -13.15
C LYS A 533 -8.39 6.98 -13.52
N LEU A 534 -8.67 6.74 -14.79
CA LEU A 534 -9.24 5.47 -15.28
C LEU A 534 -8.30 4.28 -15.10
N ASP A 535 -7.01 4.51 -14.86
CA ASP A 535 -6.03 3.47 -14.54
C ASP A 535 -6.02 3.09 -13.06
N MET A 536 -6.69 3.86 -12.20
CA MET A 536 -6.80 3.62 -10.77
C MET A 536 -7.87 2.59 -10.46
N ARG A 537 -7.47 1.42 -10.05
CA ARG A 537 -8.34 0.25 -9.81
C ARG A 537 -9.41 0.57 -8.77
N HIS A 538 -10.69 0.46 -9.16
CA HIS A 538 -11.89 0.74 -8.36
C HIS A 538 -11.97 2.16 -7.78
N ASN A 539 -11.11 3.08 -8.25
CA ASN A 539 -10.97 4.44 -7.73
C ASN A 539 -10.81 5.45 -8.88
N ASP A 540 -11.70 5.36 -9.85
CA ASP A 540 -11.67 6.05 -11.14
C ASP A 540 -12.80 7.07 -11.31
N ALA A 541 -13.55 7.39 -10.25
CA ALA A 541 -14.65 8.33 -10.30
C ALA A 541 -14.17 9.77 -10.59
N LEU A 542 -14.90 10.48 -11.44
CA LEU A 542 -14.58 11.83 -11.92
C LEU A 542 -15.78 12.79 -11.65
N PRO A 543 -16.15 13.01 -10.38
CA PRO A 543 -17.25 13.92 -10.07
C PRO A 543 -16.85 15.37 -10.37
N VAL A 544 -17.83 16.20 -10.75
CA VAL A 544 -17.66 17.64 -10.83
C VAL A 544 -17.71 18.21 -9.41
N ILE A 545 -16.55 18.63 -8.90
CA ILE A 545 -16.41 19.12 -7.52
C ILE A 545 -16.40 20.64 -7.51
N THR A 546 -17.20 21.23 -6.61
CA THR A 546 -17.18 22.68 -6.34
C THR A 546 -16.98 22.93 -4.84
N VAL A 547 -16.36 24.04 -4.52
CA VAL A 547 -16.17 24.51 -3.14
C VAL A 547 -16.72 25.93 -3.05
N ASP A 548 -17.60 26.18 -2.12
CA ASP A 548 -18.08 27.52 -1.82
C ASP A 548 -16.99 28.32 -1.08
N PRO A 549 -16.57 29.49 -1.58
CA PRO A 549 -15.43 30.21 -1.00
C PRO A 549 -15.75 30.88 0.35
N GLU A 550 -17.01 31.03 0.72
CA GLU A 550 -17.41 31.67 1.98
C GLU A 550 -17.69 30.63 3.08
N THR A 551 -18.37 29.54 2.70
CA THR A 551 -18.79 28.50 3.66
C THR A 551 -17.91 27.26 3.64
N TYR A 552 -17.00 27.15 2.66
CA TYR A 552 -16.12 25.99 2.41
C TYR A 552 -16.86 24.69 2.09
N GLN A 553 -18.17 24.78 1.88
CA GLN A 553 -18.99 23.63 1.55
C GLN A 553 -18.56 23.01 0.24
N VAL A 554 -18.35 21.70 0.24
CA VAL A 554 -17.98 20.92 -0.94
C VAL A 554 -19.21 20.25 -1.53
N THR A 555 -19.35 20.31 -2.85
CA THR A 555 -20.34 19.50 -3.58
C THR A 555 -19.65 18.62 -4.62
N ALA A 556 -20.27 17.49 -4.94
CA ALA A 556 -19.91 16.63 -6.06
C ALA A 556 -21.15 16.36 -6.90
N ASP A 557 -21.10 16.68 -8.19
CA ASP A 557 -22.23 16.58 -9.13
C ASP A 557 -23.49 17.30 -8.63
N GLY A 558 -23.31 18.40 -7.87
CA GLY A 558 -24.35 19.21 -7.28
C GLY A 558 -24.90 18.71 -5.94
N GLU A 559 -24.46 17.56 -5.45
CA GLU A 559 -24.81 17.03 -4.13
C GLU A 559 -23.80 17.46 -3.07
N LYS A 560 -24.28 17.89 -1.91
CA LYS A 560 -23.42 18.25 -0.77
C LYS A 560 -22.69 17.04 -0.22
N LEU A 561 -21.41 17.19 0.05
CA LEU A 561 -20.59 16.19 0.70
C LEU A 561 -20.44 16.49 2.18
N GLU A 562 -21.36 15.99 2.97
CA GLU A 562 -21.38 16.17 4.44
C GLU A 562 -21.42 14.80 5.12
N CYS A 563 -20.62 14.63 6.16
CA CYS A 563 -20.67 13.45 7.03
C CYS A 563 -20.37 13.83 8.48
N ASP A 564 -20.94 13.09 9.43
CA ASP A 564 -20.72 13.34 10.84
C ASP A 564 -19.31 12.94 11.27
N PRO A 565 -18.67 13.69 12.19
CA PRO A 565 -17.42 13.28 12.79
C PRO A 565 -17.63 12.01 13.63
N ALA A 566 -16.74 11.03 13.46
CA ALA A 566 -16.80 9.82 14.26
C ALA A 566 -16.50 10.10 15.74
N THR A 567 -17.24 9.43 16.62
CA THR A 567 -17.04 9.51 18.08
C THR A 567 -16.23 8.34 18.64
N SER A 568 -16.14 7.26 17.86
CA SER A 568 -15.35 6.06 18.16
C SER A 568 -14.88 5.45 16.87
N LEU A 569 -13.74 4.78 16.91
CA LEU A 569 -13.15 4.09 15.77
C LEU A 569 -12.88 2.62 16.12
N PRO A 570 -13.05 1.70 15.14
CA PRO A 570 -12.57 0.32 15.27
C PRO A 570 -11.06 0.25 15.09
N LEU A 571 -10.49 -0.95 15.21
CA LEU A 571 -9.09 -1.27 14.95
C LEU A 571 -8.10 -0.50 15.85
N THR A 572 -8.48 -0.25 17.08
CA THR A 572 -7.63 0.43 18.07
C THR A 572 -6.86 -0.55 18.95
N GLN A 573 -7.26 -1.83 18.96
CA GLN A 573 -6.57 -2.87 19.70
C GLN A 573 -5.54 -3.54 18.78
N VAL A 574 -4.26 -3.27 19.03
CA VAL A 574 -3.13 -3.77 18.21
C VAL A 574 -2.45 -5.00 18.83
N TYR A 575 -2.80 -5.38 20.05
CA TYR A 575 -2.24 -6.55 20.75
C TYR A 575 -3.34 -7.38 21.37
N GLN A 576 -3.17 -8.69 21.32
CA GLN A 576 -4.00 -9.63 22.05
C GLN A 576 -3.47 -9.72 23.49
N LEU A 577 -4.32 -9.41 24.43
CA LEU A 577 -4.08 -9.63 25.85
C LEU A 577 -4.95 -10.80 26.29
N PHE A 578 -4.37 -12.01 26.28
CA PHE A 578 -4.99 -13.30 26.66
C PHE A 578 -6.14 -13.78 25.77
#